data_d81231d279e0f2ed7b28b86270d01b58
#
_entry.id   d81231d279e0f2ed7b28b86270d01b58
#
_cell.length_a   1.000
_cell.length_b   1.000
_cell.length_c   1.000
_cell.angle_alpha   90.00
_cell.angle_beta   90.00
_cell.angle_gamma   90.00
#
_symmetry.space_group_name_H-M   'P 1'
#
loop_
_entity.id
_entity.type
_entity.pdbx_description
1 polymer ?
#
loop_
_entity_poly.entity_id
_entity_poly.type
_entity_poly.pdbx_seq_one_letter_code
_entity_poly.pdbx_strand_id
1 'polypeptide(L)'
;ILSKLYFRSKIRTIMTSATLTSATDGSVNDQYAYFLHNTGFPIERNGVLSEPKPSPYPYDEHAMIYFCDDLPHPTKEHAAFIEKGVDRLIQVLNISHGKALVLFTAKTDMEEVYAALQGRDLPFNILIQQDGASQERVLQKFREDTNSVLLGTGAYWEGISIEGKSLSNLVIFRLPFPVPDPIIEYKASIAKDPLMDVRVPEMIIKLKQGIGRLIRNYTDTGIVSIIDSRLRDDHPERYHDVTWNSLPIHRRTTDIREAERFYHEVCG
;
A
#
# COMPACT_ATOMS: atom_id res chain seq x y z
N ILE A 1 0.32 13.21 24.48
CA ILE A 1 1.02 14.50 24.23
C ILE A 1 0.15 15.41 23.39
N LEU A 2 -0.34 14.99 22.21
CA LEU A 2 -1.17 15.80 21.31
C LEU A 2 -2.42 16.36 22.01
N SER A 3 -3.12 15.52 22.79
CA SER A 3 -4.30 15.94 23.55
C SER A 3 -4.01 17.11 24.48
N LYS A 4 -2.85 17.13 25.16
CA LYS A 4 -2.47 18.20 26.06
C LYS A 4 -2.05 19.48 25.34
N LEU A 5 -1.32 19.35 24.23
CA LEU A 5 -0.74 20.48 23.50
C LEU A 5 -1.77 21.20 22.62
N TYR A 6 -2.59 20.46 21.91
CA TYR A 6 -3.51 21.00 20.91
C TYR A 6 -4.97 21.02 21.37
N PHE A 7 -5.50 19.89 21.85
CA PHE A 7 -6.94 19.76 22.09
C PHE A 7 -7.42 20.39 23.41
N ARG A 8 -6.52 20.69 24.35
CA ARG A 8 -6.80 21.43 25.57
C ARG A 8 -6.47 22.92 25.48
N SER A 9 -5.91 23.36 24.37
CA SER A 9 -5.64 24.77 24.11
C SER A 9 -6.91 25.52 23.72
N LYS A 10 -6.86 26.85 23.74
CA LYS A 10 -7.94 27.71 23.22
C LYS A 10 -7.95 27.78 21.69
N ILE A 11 -7.02 27.08 21.02
CA ILE A 11 -6.85 27.08 19.57
C ILE A 11 -7.79 26.00 19.00
N ARG A 12 -8.61 26.39 18.01
CA ARG A 12 -9.42 25.43 17.25
C ARG A 12 -8.49 24.63 16.35
N THR A 13 -8.58 23.30 16.41
CA THR A 13 -7.76 22.38 15.63
C THR A 13 -8.65 21.64 14.65
N ILE A 14 -8.29 21.68 13.36
CA ILE A 14 -8.89 20.89 12.29
C ILE A 14 -7.84 19.89 11.82
N MET A 15 -8.21 18.61 11.78
CA MET A 15 -7.36 17.55 11.26
C MET A 15 -7.99 16.97 9.99
N THR A 16 -7.21 16.83 8.96
CA THR A 16 -7.65 16.27 7.67
C THR A 16 -6.59 15.34 7.10
N SER A 17 -7.00 14.22 6.57
CA SER A 17 -6.17 13.28 5.83
C SER A 17 -7.04 12.34 5.01
N ALA A 18 -6.50 11.77 3.96
CA ALA A 18 -7.18 10.73 3.18
C ALA A 18 -7.24 9.37 3.91
N THR A 19 -6.47 9.18 4.98
CA THR A 19 -6.30 7.89 5.69
C THR A 19 -6.51 8.01 7.19
N LEU A 20 -7.47 8.85 7.64
CA LEU A 20 -7.82 8.94 9.06
C LEU A 20 -8.57 7.72 9.57
N THR A 21 -9.31 7.02 8.68
CA THR A 21 -10.08 5.83 9.04
C THR A 21 -9.32 4.56 8.72
N SER A 22 -9.31 3.62 9.67
CA SER A 22 -8.72 2.28 9.50
C SER A 22 -9.76 1.20 9.16
N ALA A 23 -11.05 1.53 9.24
CA ALA A 23 -12.17 0.67 8.87
C ALA A 23 -13.16 1.44 8.00
N THR A 24 -14.05 0.72 7.32
CA THR A 24 -15.15 1.27 6.52
C THR A 24 -16.51 0.93 7.10
N ASP A 25 -16.57 -0.06 7.99
CA ASP A 25 -17.80 -0.57 8.61
C ASP A 25 -18.01 0.01 10.01
N GLY A 26 -19.22 -0.09 10.51
CA GLY A 26 -19.59 0.37 11.84
C GLY A 26 -19.97 1.85 11.90
N SER A 27 -20.12 2.36 13.13
CA SER A 27 -20.38 3.78 13.35
C SER A 27 -19.20 4.66 12.95
N VAL A 28 -19.43 5.97 12.78
CA VAL A 28 -18.35 6.93 12.52
C VAL A 28 -17.23 6.80 13.57
N ASN A 29 -17.60 6.63 14.84
CA ASN A 29 -16.60 6.42 15.90
C ASN A 29 -15.78 5.15 15.71
N ASP A 30 -16.39 4.06 15.27
CA ASP A 30 -15.67 2.80 15.00
C ASP A 30 -14.69 2.95 13.85
N GLN A 31 -15.09 3.65 12.79
CA GLN A 31 -14.21 3.91 11.63
C GLN A 31 -12.99 4.76 12.01
N TYR A 32 -13.14 5.69 12.95
CA TYR A 32 -12.04 6.52 13.48
C TYR A 32 -11.37 5.96 14.73
N ALA A 33 -11.74 4.78 15.22
CA ALA A 33 -11.30 4.26 16.52
C ALA A 33 -9.77 4.28 16.70
N TYR A 34 -9.04 3.85 15.69
CA TYR A 34 -7.57 3.85 15.72
C TYR A 34 -7.00 5.28 15.81
N PHE A 35 -7.51 6.20 15.01
CA PHE A 35 -7.14 7.62 15.04
C PHE A 35 -7.42 8.25 16.41
N LEU A 36 -8.61 8.02 16.96
CA LEU A 36 -9.05 8.55 18.25
C LEU A 36 -8.15 8.05 19.38
N HIS A 37 -7.86 6.75 19.39
CA HIS A 37 -7.00 6.13 20.39
C HIS A 37 -5.57 6.72 20.36
N ASN A 38 -5.00 6.88 19.16
CA ASN A 38 -3.62 7.33 19.01
C ASN A 38 -3.44 8.83 19.24
N THR A 39 -4.41 9.65 18.88
CA THR A 39 -4.32 11.12 19.00
C THR A 39 -4.88 11.67 20.30
N GLY A 40 -5.84 10.94 20.91
CA GLY A 40 -6.63 11.44 22.03
C GLY A 40 -7.52 12.61 21.62
N PHE A 41 -8.05 12.58 20.38
CA PHE A 41 -8.99 13.59 19.90
C PHE A 41 -10.26 13.63 20.78
N PRO A 42 -10.69 14.79 21.26
CA PRO A 42 -11.60 14.92 22.39
C PRO A 42 -13.08 14.89 21.99
N ILE A 43 -13.61 13.74 21.52
CA ILE A 43 -15.03 13.60 21.19
C ILE A 43 -15.93 14.01 22.36
N GLU A 44 -15.57 13.61 23.59
CA GLU A 44 -16.33 13.90 24.81
C GLU A 44 -16.34 15.40 25.20
N ARG A 45 -15.53 16.23 24.52
CA ARG A 45 -15.33 17.65 24.82
C ARG A 45 -15.58 18.56 23.61
N ASN A 46 -16.64 18.32 22.85
CA ASN A 46 -16.99 19.07 21.65
C ASN A 46 -16.09 18.77 20.42
N GLY A 47 -15.32 17.67 20.42
CA GLY A 47 -14.73 17.17 19.19
C GLY A 47 -15.81 16.65 18.24
N VAL A 48 -15.76 17.07 16.99
CA VAL A 48 -16.70 16.63 15.95
C VAL A 48 -15.96 15.79 14.93
N LEU A 49 -16.46 14.58 14.67
CA LEU A 49 -16.04 13.76 13.55
C LEU A 49 -17.00 13.98 12.39
N SER A 50 -16.47 14.26 11.22
CA SER A 50 -17.28 14.23 10.00
C SER A 50 -17.35 12.82 9.46
N GLU A 51 -18.43 12.50 8.77
CA GLU A 51 -18.52 11.27 7.99
C GLU A 51 -17.35 11.18 7.00
N PRO A 52 -16.68 10.02 6.88
CA PRO A 52 -15.67 9.81 5.86
C PRO A 52 -16.27 10.07 4.48
N LYS A 53 -15.57 10.85 3.68
CA LYS A 53 -16.00 11.10 2.30
C LYS A 53 -15.48 10.00 1.41
N PRO A 54 -16.33 9.39 0.54
CA PRO A 54 -15.84 8.46 -0.45
C PRO A 54 -14.87 9.17 -1.39
N SER A 55 -13.97 8.40 -1.98
CA SER A 55 -13.13 8.94 -3.03
C SER A 55 -13.97 9.42 -4.21
N PRO A 56 -13.64 10.56 -4.83
CA PRO A 56 -14.31 10.99 -6.04
C PRO A 56 -13.95 10.14 -7.27
N TYR A 57 -12.91 9.31 -7.17
CA TYR A 57 -12.41 8.53 -8.30
C TYR A 57 -13.15 7.20 -8.46
N PRO A 58 -13.48 6.77 -9.69
CA PRO A 58 -14.19 5.52 -9.97
C PRO A 58 -13.24 4.31 -9.89
N TYR A 59 -12.79 3.97 -8.70
CA TYR A 59 -11.77 2.94 -8.49
C TYR A 59 -12.11 1.59 -9.13
N ASP A 60 -13.34 1.10 -9.00
CA ASP A 60 -13.72 -0.23 -9.49
C ASP A 60 -13.85 -0.31 -11.03
N GLU A 61 -13.98 0.85 -11.69
CA GLU A 61 -13.97 0.93 -13.15
C GLU A 61 -12.54 1.06 -13.69
N HIS A 62 -11.68 1.78 -12.96
CA HIS A 62 -10.34 2.18 -13.40
C HIS A 62 -9.22 1.31 -12.84
N ALA A 63 -9.47 0.53 -11.81
CA ALA A 63 -8.46 -0.27 -11.17
C ALA A 63 -8.96 -1.67 -10.77
N MET A 64 -8.03 -2.62 -10.75
CA MET A 64 -8.25 -3.99 -10.26
C MET A 64 -7.12 -4.39 -9.33
N ILE A 65 -7.42 -5.14 -8.28
CA ILE A 65 -6.40 -5.79 -7.46
C ILE A 65 -6.15 -7.20 -7.98
N TYR A 66 -4.91 -7.48 -8.37
CA TYR A 66 -4.41 -8.83 -8.54
C TYR A 66 -3.72 -9.28 -7.25
N PHE A 67 -4.13 -10.41 -6.70
CA PHE A 67 -3.61 -10.94 -5.45
C PHE A 67 -3.00 -12.34 -5.64
N CYS A 68 -1.77 -12.53 -5.17
CA CYS A 68 -1.05 -13.79 -5.30
C CYS A 68 -1.32 -14.67 -4.08
N ASP A 69 -2.28 -15.57 -4.17
CA ASP A 69 -2.69 -16.47 -3.06
C ASP A 69 -1.86 -17.76 -2.95
N ASP A 70 -1.06 -18.07 -3.98
CA ASP A 70 -0.31 -19.32 -4.14
C ASP A 70 1.19 -19.23 -3.77
N LEU A 71 1.62 -18.11 -3.17
CA LEU A 71 3.00 -17.90 -2.78
C LEU A 71 3.33 -18.54 -1.41
N PRO A 72 4.60 -18.89 -1.16
CA PRO A 72 5.07 -19.26 0.17
C PRO A 72 4.81 -18.14 1.19
N HIS A 73 4.72 -18.51 2.46
CA HIS A 73 4.51 -17.50 3.51
C HIS A 73 5.73 -16.58 3.65
N PRO A 74 5.56 -15.24 3.53
CA PRO A 74 6.67 -14.29 3.37
C PRO A 74 7.63 -14.21 4.57
N THR A 75 7.23 -14.67 5.74
CA THR A 75 8.08 -14.64 6.94
C THR A 75 8.59 -16.02 7.33
N LYS A 76 7.77 -17.07 7.14
CA LYS A 76 8.13 -18.45 7.56
C LYS A 76 9.01 -19.12 6.51
N GLU A 77 8.86 -18.76 5.24
CA GLU A 77 9.51 -19.38 4.08
C GLU A 77 10.16 -18.29 3.21
N HIS A 78 10.90 -17.37 3.86
CA HIS A 78 11.39 -16.14 3.23
C HIS A 78 12.14 -16.38 1.90
N ALA A 79 13.11 -17.29 1.86
CA ALA A 79 13.90 -17.56 0.64
C ALA A 79 13.02 -18.05 -0.52
N ALA A 80 12.11 -19.00 -0.25
CA ALA A 80 11.18 -19.51 -1.26
C ALA A 80 10.16 -18.44 -1.68
N PHE A 81 9.75 -17.55 -0.74
CA PHE A 81 8.90 -16.41 -1.04
C PHE A 81 9.58 -15.41 -1.97
N ILE A 82 10.86 -15.07 -1.73
CA ILE A 82 11.61 -14.15 -2.62
C ILE A 82 11.76 -14.77 -4.00
N GLU A 83 12.17 -16.03 -4.12
CA GLU A 83 12.35 -16.72 -5.40
C GLU A 83 11.06 -16.72 -6.23
N LYS A 84 9.96 -17.25 -5.69
CA LYS A 84 8.67 -17.32 -6.40
C LYS A 84 8.03 -15.93 -6.56
N GLY A 85 8.24 -15.04 -5.59
CA GLY A 85 7.78 -13.66 -5.65
C GLY A 85 8.42 -12.87 -6.79
N VAL A 86 9.73 -13.09 -7.06
CA VAL A 86 10.42 -12.50 -8.21
C VAL A 86 9.84 -13.01 -9.52
N ASP A 87 9.60 -14.31 -9.65
CA ASP A 87 9.01 -14.87 -10.86
C ASP A 87 7.60 -14.31 -11.10
N ARG A 88 6.80 -14.17 -10.05
CA ARG A 88 5.47 -13.55 -10.12
C ARG A 88 5.57 -12.05 -10.43
N LEU A 89 6.53 -11.35 -9.85
CA LEU A 89 6.80 -9.94 -10.15
C LEU A 89 7.09 -9.75 -11.63
N ILE A 90 7.95 -10.57 -12.23
CA ILE A 90 8.26 -10.50 -13.66
C ILE A 90 6.98 -10.69 -14.51
N GLN A 91 6.12 -11.64 -14.14
CA GLN A 91 4.85 -11.85 -14.85
C GLN A 91 3.97 -10.59 -14.83
N VAL A 92 3.76 -9.96 -13.67
CA VAL A 92 2.93 -8.74 -13.58
C VAL A 92 3.58 -7.52 -14.23
N LEU A 93 4.92 -7.43 -14.23
CA LEU A 93 5.64 -6.37 -14.92
C LEU A 93 5.53 -6.49 -16.44
N ASN A 94 5.47 -7.71 -16.97
CA ASN A 94 5.28 -7.95 -18.39
C ASN A 94 3.88 -7.53 -18.87
N ILE A 95 2.83 -7.66 -18.05
CA ILE A 95 1.48 -7.18 -18.37
C ILE A 95 1.50 -5.69 -18.73
N SER A 96 2.22 -4.89 -17.95
CA SER A 96 2.28 -3.44 -18.12
C SER A 96 3.46 -2.94 -18.97
N HIS A 97 4.30 -3.85 -19.46
CA HIS A 97 5.56 -3.50 -20.13
C HIS A 97 6.42 -2.51 -19.30
N GLY A 98 6.68 -2.84 -18.05
CA GLY A 98 7.20 -1.92 -17.05
C GLY A 98 6.08 -1.04 -16.48
N LYS A 99 6.18 0.28 -16.62
CA LYS A 99 5.22 1.29 -16.11
C LYS A 99 4.81 1.04 -14.66
N ALA A 100 5.75 0.59 -13.84
CA ALA A 100 5.46 0.04 -12.52
C ALA A 100 6.24 0.73 -11.39
N LEU A 101 5.55 0.90 -10.27
CA LEU A 101 6.14 1.20 -8.99
C LEU A 101 6.02 -0.03 -8.09
N VAL A 102 7.14 -0.57 -7.64
CA VAL A 102 7.18 -1.70 -6.71
C VAL A 102 7.54 -1.20 -5.32
N LEU A 103 6.62 -1.32 -4.38
CA LEU A 103 6.76 -0.86 -3.01
C LEU A 103 7.17 -1.99 -2.08
N PHE A 104 8.28 -1.78 -1.39
CA PHE A 104 8.82 -2.69 -0.38
C PHE A 104 8.71 -2.11 1.02
N THR A 105 8.53 -2.97 2.02
CA THR A 105 8.56 -2.58 3.43
C THR A 105 9.96 -2.64 4.03
N ALA A 106 10.81 -3.55 3.53
CA ALA A 106 12.17 -3.73 3.97
C ALA A 106 13.16 -3.42 2.82
N LYS A 107 14.26 -2.75 3.15
CA LYS A 107 15.34 -2.47 2.19
C LYS A 107 16.03 -3.77 1.75
N THR A 108 16.16 -4.73 2.67
CA THR A 108 16.72 -6.05 2.38
C THR A 108 15.93 -6.81 1.31
N ASP A 109 14.59 -6.88 1.43
CA ASP A 109 13.74 -7.53 0.43
C ASP A 109 13.90 -6.87 -0.94
N MET A 110 13.97 -5.52 -0.97
CA MET A 110 14.17 -4.76 -2.20
C MET A 110 15.52 -5.07 -2.85
N GLU A 111 16.60 -5.14 -2.06
CA GLU A 111 17.96 -5.44 -2.54
C GLU A 111 18.06 -6.88 -3.07
N GLU A 112 17.47 -7.86 -2.38
CA GLU A 112 17.40 -9.25 -2.83
C GLU A 112 16.63 -9.38 -4.16
N VAL A 113 15.46 -8.74 -4.26
CA VAL A 113 14.67 -8.73 -5.50
C VAL A 113 15.41 -8.01 -6.62
N TYR A 114 16.03 -6.86 -6.34
CA TYR A 114 16.84 -6.14 -7.33
C TYR A 114 17.98 -7.00 -7.88
N ALA A 115 18.73 -7.67 -7.00
CA ALA A 115 19.82 -8.56 -7.40
C ALA A 115 19.30 -9.71 -8.28
N ALA A 116 18.16 -10.30 -7.94
CA ALA A 116 17.55 -11.37 -8.72
C ALA A 116 17.07 -10.90 -10.10
N LEU A 117 16.59 -9.65 -10.22
CA LEU A 117 16.16 -9.06 -11.49
C LEU A 117 17.35 -8.71 -12.41
N GLN A 118 18.51 -8.33 -11.86
CA GLN A 118 19.70 -8.00 -12.66
C GLN A 118 20.22 -9.19 -13.50
N GLY A 119 19.93 -10.42 -13.09
CA GLY A 119 20.29 -11.64 -13.84
C GLY A 119 19.29 -12.04 -14.92
N ARG A 120 18.22 -11.27 -15.13
CA ARG A 120 17.14 -11.58 -16.09
C ARG A 120 17.20 -10.65 -17.30
N ASP A 121 16.88 -11.19 -18.47
CA ASP A 121 16.70 -10.41 -19.70
C ASP A 121 15.30 -9.79 -19.68
N LEU A 122 15.23 -8.54 -19.27
CA LEU A 122 13.96 -7.81 -19.12
C LEU A 122 13.86 -6.69 -20.16
N PRO A 123 12.69 -6.49 -20.80
CA PRO A 123 12.50 -5.48 -21.84
C PRO A 123 12.32 -4.05 -21.30
N PHE A 124 12.56 -3.82 -20.01
CA PHE A 124 12.41 -2.53 -19.34
C PHE A 124 13.53 -2.30 -18.32
N ASN A 125 13.82 -1.02 -18.05
CA ASN A 125 14.83 -0.63 -17.09
C ASN A 125 14.33 -0.75 -15.65
N ILE A 126 15.19 -1.25 -14.76
CA ILE A 126 14.91 -1.28 -13.32
C ILE A 126 15.63 -0.13 -12.65
N LEU A 127 14.87 0.77 -12.04
CA LEU A 127 15.36 1.94 -11.31
C LEU A 127 15.28 1.68 -9.82
N ILE A 128 16.33 2.05 -9.11
CA ILE A 128 16.42 1.97 -7.65
C ILE A 128 17.16 3.20 -7.13
N GLN A 129 16.78 3.70 -5.97
CA GLN A 129 17.54 4.73 -5.30
C GLN A 129 18.82 4.13 -4.71
N GLN A 130 19.95 4.46 -5.33
CA GLN A 130 21.29 4.10 -4.83
C GLN A 130 21.74 5.09 -3.76
N ASP A 131 22.66 4.68 -2.91
CA ASP A 131 23.26 5.52 -1.89
C ASP A 131 23.89 6.77 -2.52
N GLY A 132 23.52 7.94 -2.00
CA GLY A 132 23.95 9.25 -2.52
C GLY A 132 23.15 9.81 -3.69
N ALA A 133 22.25 9.06 -4.30
CA ALA A 133 21.34 9.58 -5.31
C ALA A 133 20.14 10.29 -4.65
N SER A 134 19.76 11.47 -5.14
CA SER A 134 18.54 12.12 -4.69
C SER A 134 17.31 11.38 -5.23
N GLN A 135 16.30 11.22 -4.37
CA GLN A 135 15.01 10.64 -4.75
C GLN A 135 14.41 11.33 -5.98
N GLU A 136 14.48 12.67 -6.04
CA GLU A 136 13.94 13.44 -7.15
C GLU A 136 14.59 13.08 -8.50
N ARG A 137 15.89 12.82 -8.52
CA ARG A 137 16.60 12.39 -9.73
C ARG A 137 16.13 11.03 -10.24
N VAL A 138 15.86 10.11 -9.33
CA VAL A 138 15.33 8.77 -9.68
C VAL A 138 13.91 8.89 -10.21
N LEU A 139 13.07 9.71 -9.55
CA LEU A 139 11.70 9.99 -9.99
C LEU A 139 11.66 10.68 -11.34
N GLN A 140 12.59 11.59 -11.61
CA GLN A 140 12.69 12.25 -12.92
C GLN A 140 12.98 11.21 -14.02
N LYS A 141 13.97 10.33 -13.81
CA LYS A 141 14.26 9.24 -14.76
C LYS A 141 13.05 8.33 -14.99
N PHE A 142 12.32 8.01 -13.93
CA PHE A 142 11.10 7.19 -14.02
C PHE A 142 9.98 7.86 -14.83
N ARG A 143 9.85 9.20 -14.72
CA ARG A 143 8.88 9.96 -15.54
C ARG A 143 9.30 10.06 -17.00
N GLU A 144 10.60 10.17 -17.28
CA GLU A 144 11.16 10.27 -18.64
C GLU A 144 11.13 8.93 -19.37
N ASP A 145 11.38 7.82 -18.66
CA ASP A 145 11.32 6.46 -19.21
C ASP A 145 10.00 5.79 -18.81
N THR A 146 8.99 5.94 -19.68
CA THR A 146 7.64 5.47 -19.40
C THR A 146 7.52 3.94 -19.25
N ASN A 147 8.49 3.16 -19.72
CA ASN A 147 8.49 1.71 -19.64
C ASN A 147 9.42 1.18 -18.52
N SER A 148 9.94 2.04 -17.66
CA SER A 148 10.77 1.61 -16.55
C SER A 148 9.98 1.09 -15.36
N VAL A 149 10.67 0.40 -14.46
CA VAL A 149 10.18 -0.10 -13.19
C VAL A 149 10.95 0.56 -12.06
N LEU A 150 10.26 1.18 -11.12
CA LEU A 150 10.86 1.82 -9.96
C LEU A 150 10.66 0.94 -8.71
N LEU A 151 11.77 0.51 -8.11
CA LEU A 151 11.75 -0.17 -6.82
C LEU A 151 11.95 0.85 -5.71
N GLY A 152 11.05 0.89 -4.73
CA GLY A 152 11.06 1.89 -3.68
C GLY A 152 10.70 1.37 -2.28
N THR A 153 11.33 1.97 -1.25
CA THR A 153 11.01 1.75 0.17
C THR A 153 10.71 3.09 0.84
N GLY A 154 10.31 3.08 2.09
CA GLY A 154 10.21 4.27 2.95
C GLY A 154 9.45 5.43 2.29
N ALA A 155 10.18 6.45 1.87
CA ALA A 155 9.60 7.68 1.29
C ALA A 155 8.80 7.46 -0.01
N TYR A 156 8.97 6.34 -0.70
CA TYR A 156 8.15 6.03 -1.89
C TYR A 156 6.71 5.60 -1.53
N TRP A 157 6.47 5.21 -0.29
CA TRP A 157 5.11 4.98 0.22
C TRP A 157 4.34 6.29 0.44
N GLU A 158 5.07 7.38 0.75
CA GLU A 158 4.50 8.66 1.13
C GLU A 158 5.19 9.81 0.36
N GLY A 159 4.47 10.89 0.10
CA GLY A 159 5.08 12.14 -0.35
C GLY A 159 5.54 12.23 -1.80
N ILE A 160 5.48 11.17 -2.61
CA ILE A 160 5.80 11.24 -4.04
C ILE A 160 4.56 11.40 -4.90
N SER A 161 4.66 12.21 -5.95
CA SER A 161 3.67 12.31 -7.02
C SER A 161 4.27 11.75 -8.30
N ILE A 162 3.67 10.66 -8.79
CA ILE A 162 3.95 10.11 -10.10
C ILE A 162 2.67 10.28 -10.89
N GLU A 163 2.65 11.24 -11.80
CA GLU A 163 1.51 11.55 -12.64
C GLU A 163 1.75 11.03 -14.06
N GLY A 164 0.67 10.62 -14.71
CA GLY A 164 0.67 10.28 -16.13
C GLY A 164 1.00 8.81 -16.42
N LYS A 165 1.38 8.56 -17.68
CA LYS A 165 1.47 7.23 -18.29
C LYS A 165 2.60 6.33 -17.74
N SER A 166 3.47 6.84 -16.89
CA SER A 166 4.60 6.07 -16.33
C SER A 166 4.20 5.12 -15.20
N LEU A 167 2.98 5.24 -14.68
CA LEU A 167 2.48 4.37 -13.61
C LEU A 167 1.09 3.86 -13.94
N SER A 168 1.00 2.61 -14.34
CA SER A 168 -0.23 1.85 -14.53
C SER A 168 -0.20 0.49 -13.83
N ASN A 169 0.91 0.16 -13.16
CA ASN A 169 1.06 -1.05 -12.36
C ASN A 169 1.71 -0.69 -11.03
N LEU A 170 0.94 -0.77 -9.96
CA LEU A 170 1.44 -0.64 -8.60
C LEU A 170 1.62 -2.02 -8.00
N VAL A 171 2.84 -2.36 -7.64
CA VAL A 171 3.14 -3.64 -6.99
C VAL A 171 3.47 -3.41 -5.52
N ILE A 172 2.77 -4.12 -4.64
CA ILE A 172 3.05 -4.17 -3.21
C ILE A 172 3.72 -5.51 -2.93
N PHE A 173 5.04 -5.46 -2.77
CA PHE A 173 5.82 -6.65 -2.51
C PHE A 173 5.82 -6.92 -1.00
N ARG A 174 4.89 -7.77 -0.57
CA ARG A 174 4.55 -8.11 0.80
C ARG A 174 3.67 -7.06 1.51
N LEU A 175 2.66 -7.53 2.25
CA LEU A 175 1.78 -6.68 3.05
C LEU A 175 2.58 -5.77 4.00
N PRO A 176 2.28 -4.47 4.04
CA PRO A 176 3.09 -3.48 4.73
C PRO A 176 2.85 -3.43 6.24
N PHE A 177 3.00 -4.57 6.92
CA PHE A 177 3.01 -4.59 8.38
C PHE A 177 4.11 -3.66 8.92
N PRO A 178 3.86 -2.94 10.01
CA PRO A 178 4.87 -2.05 10.57
C PRO A 178 6.08 -2.86 11.03
N VAL A 179 7.27 -2.35 10.70
CA VAL A 179 8.52 -2.85 11.29
C VAL A 179 8.55 -2.50 12.79
N PRO A 180 9.13 -3.36 13.62
CA PRO A 180 9.31 -3.06 15.04
C PRO A 180 10.06 -1.74 15.22
N ASP A 181 9.43 -0.78 15.87
CA ASP A 181 10.04 0.46 16.35
C ASP A 181 9.53 0.78 17.76
N PRO A 182 10.21 1.65 18.52
CA PRO A 182 9.84 1.91 19.91
C PRO A 182 8.39 2.39 20.10
N ILE A 183 7.81 3.10 19.14
CA ILE A 183 6.44 3.61 19.23
C ILE A 183 5.44 2.48 18.99
N ILE A 184 5.66 1.68 17.97
CA ILE A 184 4.82 0.52 17.63
C ILE A 184 4.87 -0.51 18.77
N GLU A 185 6.05 -0.82 19.27
CA GLU A 185 6.22 -1.76 20.38
C GLU A 185 5.55 -1.25 21.67
N TYR A 186 5.65 0.05 21.96
CA TYR A 186 4.94 0.65 23.10
C TYR A 186 3.43 0.54 22.94
N LYS A 187 2.87 0.91 21.77
CA LYS A 187 1.45 0.77 21.47
C LYS A 187 1.00 -0.69 21.63
N ALA A 188 1.77 -1.62 21.08
CA ALA A 188 1.49 -3.05 21.14
C ALA A 188 1.51 -3.59 22.59
N SER A 189 2.41 -3.10 23.43
CA SER A 189 2.55 -3.54 24.83
C SER A 189 1.37 -3.14 25.71
N ILE A 190 0.62 -2.10 25.35
CA ILE A 190 -0.54 -1.61 26.12
C ILE A 190 -1.88 -1.98 25.46
N ALA A 191 -1.87 -2.58 24.26
CA ALA A 191 -3.06 -3.01 23.54
C ALA A 191 -3.58 -4.34 24.10
N LYS A 192 -4.91 -4.55 24.00
CA LYS A 192 -5.53 -5.84 24.37
C LYS A 192 -5.18 -6.92 23.33
N ASP A 193 -5.18 -6.56 22.08
CA ASP A 193 -4.77 -7.39 20.95
C ASP A 193 -3.72 -6.64 20.11
N PRO A 194 -2.42 -6.84 20.36
CA PRO A 194 -1.36 -6.14 19.65
C PRO A 194 -1.43 -6.25 18.12
N LEU A 195 -1.94 -7.38 17.61
CA LEU A 195 -2.10 -7.58 16.18
C LEU A 195 -3.26 -6.73 15.65
N MET A 196 -4.46 -6.91 16.19
CA MET A 196 -5.68 -6.30 15.65
C MET A 196 -5.84 -4.82 16.03
N ASP A 197 -5.36 -4.42 17.21
CA ASP A 197 -5.53 -3.05 17.70
C ASP A 197 -4.42 -2.10 17.22
N VAL A 198 -3.25 -2.64 16.78
CA VAL A 198 -2.10 -1.81 16.41
C VAL A 198 -1.55 -2.16 15.03
N ARG A 199 -1.09 -3.41 14.83
CA ARG A 199 -0.32 -3.76 13.62
C ARG A 199 -1.17 -3.81 12.37
N VAL A 200 -2.41 -4.32 12.46
CA VAL A 200 -3.35 -4.40 11.35
C VAL A 200 -3.83 -3.00 10.91
N PRO A 201 -4.29 -2.11 11.80
CA PRO A 201 -4.63 -0.73 11.41
C PRO A 201 -3.47 0.02 10.73
N GLU A 202 -2.25 -0.07 11.26
CA GLU A 202 -1.06 0.55 10.64
C GLU A 202 -0.79 -0.04 9.24
N MET A 203 -0.90 -1.37 9.08
CA MET A 203 -0.76 -2.04 7.80
C MET A 203 -1.84 -1.57 6.80
N ILE A 204 -3.11 -1.50 7.21
CA ILE A 204 -4.21 -1.05 6.35
C ILE A 204 -4.00 0.40 5.92
N ILE A 205 -3.64 1.29 6.83
CA ILE A 205 -3.37 2.71 6.52
C ILE A 205 -2.27 2.80 5.47
N LYS A 206 -1.17 2.08 5.67
CA LYS A 206 -0.04 2.08 4.74
C LYS A 206 -0.39 1.46 3.40
N LEU A 207 -1.19 0.38 3.39
CA LEU A 207 -1.70 -0.24 2.17
C LEU A 207 -2.58 0.73 1.36
N LYS A 208 -3.52 1.42 2.02
CA LYS A 208 -4.35 2.48 1.41
C LYS A 208 -3.50 3.62 0.84
N GLN A 209 -2.47 4.06 1.56
CA GLN A 209 -1.53 5.08 1.08
C GLN A 209 -0.80 4.62 -0.19
N GLY A 210 -0.33 3.37 -0.21
CA GLY A 210 0.29 2.77 -1.39
C GLY A 210 -0.67 2.73 -2.57
N ILE A 211 -1.87 2.16 -2.39
CA ILE A 211 -2.90 2.07 -3.44
C ILE A 211 -3.26 3.45 -3.99
N GLY A 212 -3.35 4.47 -3.14
CA GLY A 212 -3.59 5.85 -3.53
C GLY A 212 -2.48 6.48 -4.39
N ARG A 213 -1.38 5.76 -4.68
CA ARG A 213 -0.37 6.19 -5.66
C ARG A 213 -0.80 5.93 -7.10
N LEU A 214 -1.65 4.93 -7.32
CA LEU A 214 -2.06 4.52 -8.66
C LEU A 214 -3.10 5.47 -9.27
N ILE A 215 -4.19 5.74 -8.57
CA ILE A 215 -5.30 6.58 -9.06
C ILE A 215 -5.27 7.94 -8.37
N ARG A 216 -4.97 9.00 -9.10
CA ARG A 216 -4.82 10.37 -8.59
C ARG A 216 -5.70 11.39 -9.30
N ASN A 217 -6.17 11.02 -10.48
CA ASN A 217 -7.10 11.81 -11.26
C ASN A 217 -8.15 10.91 -11.92
N TYR A 218 -9.11 11.51 -12.59
CA TYR A 218 -10.23 10.79 -13.21
C TYR A 218 -9.84 9.96 -14.46
N THR A 219 -8.63 10.10 -14.96
CA THR A 219 -8.14 9.40 -16.16
C THR A 219 -7.09 8.35 -15.85
N ASP A 220 -6.60 8.29 -14.60
CA ASP A 220 -5.64 7.26 -14.21
C ASP A 220 -6.31 5.90 -14.16
N THR A 221 -5.62 4.91 -14.70
CA THR A 221 -6.06 3.52 -14.73
C THR A 221 -4.90 2.60 -14.39
N GLY A 222 -5.18 1.39 -13.92
CA GLY A 222 -4.10 0.44 -13.66
C GLY A 222 -4.48 -0.76 -12.83
N ILE A 223 -3.48 -1.59 -12.57
CA ILE A 223 -3.58 -2.74 -11.66
C ILE A 223 -2.77 -2.51 -10.38
N VAL A 224 -3.30 -3.00 -9.26
CA VAL A 224 -2.57 -3.15 -8.00
C VAL A 224 -2.25 -4.61 -7.83
N SER A 225 -0.97 -4.97 -7.86
CA SER A 225 -0.53 -6.35 -7.67
C SER A 225 0.00 -6.54 -6.24
N ILE A 226 -0.65 -7.38 -5.44
CA ILE A 226 -0.22 -7.70 -4.08
C ILE A 226 0.50 -9.06 -4.10
N ILE A 227 1.81 -9.04 -3.97
CA ILE A 227 2.66 -10.23 -3.91
C ILE A 227 2.79 -10.67 -2.44
N ASP A 228 1.77 -11.38 -1.97
CA ASP A 228 1.68 -11.90 -0.60
C ASP A 228 0.53 -12.93 -0.52
N SER A 229 0.69 -13.99 0.22
CA SER A 229 -0.33 -15.05 0.34
C SER A 229 -1.21 -14.93 1.58
N ARG A 230 -0.98 -13.95 2.45
CA ARG A 230 -1.64 -13.88 3.77
C ARG A 230 -3.09 -13.35 3.75
N LEU A 231 -3.60 -12.89 2.60
CA LEU A 231 -5.00 -12.49 2.43
C LEU A 231 -5.79 -13.49 1.57
N ARG A 232 -5.40 -14.76 1.58
CA ARG A 232 -6.06 -15.83 0.83
C ARG A 232 -7.40 -16.22 1.44
N ASP A 233 -8.38 -16.53 0.58
CA ASP A 233 -9.75 -16.86 1.00
C ASP A 233 -9.89 -18.28 1.61
N ASP A 234 -9.05 -19.23 1.21
CA ASP A 234 -9.11 -20.63 1.65
C ASP A 234 -8.55 -20.87 3.07
N HIS A 235 -7.65 -20.02 3.53
CA HIS A 235 -7.08 -20.00 4.88
C HIS A 235 -6.98 -18.57 5.41
N PRO A 236 -8.13 -17.93 5.73
CA PRO A 236 -8.16 -16.52 6.08
C PRO A 236 -7.48 -16.25 7.42
N GLU A 237 -6.56 -15.32 7.44
CA GLU A 237 -6.01 -14.76 8.66
C GLU A 237 -7.08 -13.89 9.36
N ARG A 238 -6.94 -13.66 10.66
CA ARG A 238 -7.89 -12.87 11.47
C ARG A 238 -8.16 -11.46 10.92
N TYR A 239 -7.24 -10.91 10.15
CA TYR A 239 -7.33 -9.57 9.55
C TYR A 239 -7.78 -9.59 8.09
N HIS A 240 -8.12 -10.75 7.54
CA HIS A 240 -8.53 -10.91 6.14
C HIS A 240 -9.68 -9.96 5.76
N ASP A 241 -10.85 -10.14 6.39
CA ASP A 241 -12.06 -9.39 6.03
C ASP A 241 -11.91 -7.89 6.27
N VAL A 242 -11.38 -7.50 7.44
CA VAL A 242 -11.17 -6.09 7.75
C VAL A 242 -10.19 -5.43 6.79
N THR A 243 -9.20 -6.15 6.28
CA THR A 243 -8.27 -5.63 5.28
C THR A 243 -8.97 -5.41 3.96
N TRP A 244 -9.63 -6.45 3.41
CA TRP A 244 -10.31 -6.35 2.12
C TRP A 244 -11.41 -5.28 2.13
N ASN A 245 -12.25 -5.25 3.15
CA ASN A 245 -13.33 -4.27 3.28
C ASN A 245 -12.82 -2.82 3.43
N SER A 246 -11.57 -2.65 3.87
CA SER A 246 -10.98 -1.31 4.03
C SER A 246 -10.40 -0.73 2.75
N LEU A 247 -10.17 -1.54 1.71
CA LEU A 247 -9.53 -1.07 0.48
C LEU A 247 -10.52 -0.33 -0.43
N PRO A 248 -10.06 0.70 -1.17
CA PRO A 248 -10.91 1.48 -2.06
C PRO A 248 -11.26 0.76 -3.37
N ILE A 249 -10.56 -0.32 -3.71
CA ILE A 249 -10.77 -1.13 -4.91
C ILE A 249 -11.40 -2.45 -4.47
N HIS A 250 -12.63 -2.73 -4.89
CA HIS A 250 -13.33 -3.98 -4.55
C HIS A 250 -13.21 -5.04 -5.65
N ARG A 251 -12.93 -4.61 -6.89
CA ARG A 251 -12.67 -5.53 -7.99
C ARG A 251 -11.32 -6.22 -7.81
N ARG A 252 -11.34 -7.54 -7.54
CA ARG A 252 -10.14 -8.33 -7.25
C ARG A 252 -10.15 -9.68 -7.95
N THR A 253 -8.97 -10.21 -8.26
CA THR A 253 -8.76 -11.52 -8.83
C THR A 253 -7.46 -12.17 -8.35
N THR A 254 -7.42 -13.50 -8.31
CA THR A 254 -6.19 -14.30 -8.16
C THR A 254 -5.72 -14.89 -9.50
N ASP A 255 -6.53 -14.76 -10.57
CA ASP A 255 -6.14 -15.20 -11.92
C ASP A 255 -5.38 -14.08 -12.65
N ILE A 256 -4.09 -14.33 -12.90
CA ILE A 256 -3.22 -13.37 -13.59
C ILE A 256 -3.72 -13.07 -15.03
N ARG A 257 -4.41 -14.01 -15.68
CA ARG A 257 -4.97 -13.81 -17.02
C ARG A 257 -6.15 -12.85 -16.99
N GLU A 258 -6.91 -12.83 -15.90
CA GLU A 258 -7.98 -11.86 -15.72
C GLU A 258 -7.41 -10.46 -15.48
N ALA A 259 -6.35 -10.35 -14.68
CA ALA A 259 -5.64 -9.09 -14.47
C ALA A 259 -5.04 -8.56 -15.79
N GLU A 260 -4.46 -9.42 -16.62
CA GLU A 260 -3.93 -9.08 -17.93
C GLU A 260 -5.04 -8.58 -18.89
N ARG A 261 -6.17 -9.29 -18.95
CA ARG A 261 -7.34 -8.85 -19.77
C ARG A 261 -7.83 -7.49 -19.32
N PHE A 262 -8.04 -7.31 -18.01
CA PHE A 262 -8.44 -6.01 -17.48
C PHE A 262 -7.46 -4.90 -17.85
N TYR A 263 -6.16 -5.16 -17.71
CA TYR A 263 -5.13 -4.17 -18.04
C TYR A 263 -5.23 -3.75 -19.51
N HIS A 264 -5.35 -4.68 -20.44
CA HIS A 264 -5.46 -4.38 -21.87
C HIS A 264 -6.76 -3.66 -22.24
N GLU A 265 -7.87 -3.96 -21.57
CA GLU A 265 -9.16 -3.31 -21.82
C GLU A 265 -9.22 -1.87 -21.27
N VAL A 266 -8.58 -1.59 -20.15
CA VAL A 266 -8.75 -0.33 -19.41
C VAL A 266 -7.54 0.58 -19.52
N CYS A 267 -6.31 0.02 -19.61
CA CYS A 267 -5.05 0.76 -19.60
C CYS A 267 -4.31 0.76 -20.94
N GLY A 268 -4.73 -0.12 -21.88
CA GLY A 268 -4.09 -0.34 -23.19
C GLY A 268 -4.29 0.76 -24.24
#